data_da14801606f3922eb2a0198b4901bcb8
#
_entry.id   da14801606f3922eb2a0198b4901bcb8
#
_cell.length_a   1.000
_cell.length_b   1.000
_cell.length_c   1.000
_cell.angle_alpha   90.00
_cell.angle_beta   90.00
_cell.angle_gamma   90.00
#
_symmetry.space_group_name_H-M   'P 1'
#
loop_
_entity.id
_entity.type
_entity.pdbx_description
1 polymer ?
#
loop_
_entity_poly.entity_id
_entity_poly.type
_entity_poly.pdbx_seq_one_letter_code
_entity_poly.pdbx_strand_id
1 'polypeptide(L)'
;MSETEPAGASAFERLGGEGAVRALVDRFYDLMDLEPAFAELRAMHPTALDGSRDKLFWFLCGWLGGPSHYTDRFGHPMLRARHLPFRIGIKERDQWLACMQQAMNDMQVEPALAQRLAESFFGTADWMRNRTGA
;
A
#
# COMPACT_ATOMS: atom_id res chain seq x y z
N MET A 1 3.57 21.00 21.92
CA MET A 1 3.24 20.65 21.61
C MET A 1 2.79 20.29 20.75
N SER A 2 2.87 19.81 20.70
CA SER A 2 2.37 19.63 19.94
C SER A 2 1.49 19.21 19.82
N GLU A 3 1.20 19.25 19.89
CA GLU A 3 0.25 18.98 19.76
C GLU A 3 -0.64 18.93 18.89
N THR A 4 -0.41 18.94 18.46
CA THR A 4 -1.37 19.10 17.44
C THR A 4 -2.10 17.82 17.16
N GLU A 5 -1.51 16.69 17.43
CA GLU A 5 -2.14 15.39 17.27
C GLU A 5 -2.40 14.75 18.62
N PRO A 6 -3.57 14.13 18.80
CA PRO A 6 -3.82 13.40 20.04
C PRO A 6 -2.82 12.25 20.20
N ALA A 7 -2.38 12.04 21.41
CA ALA A 7 -1.56 10.88 21.71
C ALA A 7 -2.34 9.62 21.33
N GLY A 8 -1.67 8.70 20.64
CA GLY A 8 -2.29 7.44 20.24
C GLY A 8 -3.08 7.49 18.95
N ALA A 9 -3.09 8.62 18.25
CA ALA A 9 -3.75 8.68 16.94
C ALA A 9 -3.02 7.73 15.98
N SER A 10 -3.78 6.82 15.37
CA SER A 10 -3.23 5.87 14.40
C SER A 10 -2.97 6.55 13.06
N ALA A 11 -2.14 5.91 12.24
CA ALA A 11 -1.95 6.37 10.87
C ALA A 11 -3.27 6.38 10.12
N PHE A 12 -4.14 5.41 10.39
CA PHE A 12 -5.47 5.33 9.80
C PHE A 12 -6.27 6.61 10.10
N GLU A 13 -6.29 7.02 11.37
CA GLU A 13 -7.02 8.25 11.76
C GLU A 13 -6.37 9.50 11.19
N ARG A 14 -5.04 9.55 11.21
CA ARG A 14 -4.31 10.71 10.69
C ARG A 14 -4.48 10.87 9.18
N LEU A 15 -4.66 9.77 8.47
CA LEU A 15 -4.90 9.80 7.03
C LEU A 15 -6.30 10.31 6.70
N GLY A 16 -7.26 10.04 7.56
CA GLY A 16 -8.63 10.48 7.38
C GLY A 16 -9.68 9.38 7.39
N GLY A 17 -9.32 8.19 7.85
CA GLY A 17 -10.27 7.09 7.99
C GLY A 17 -10.47 6.29 6.71
N GLU A 18 -11.53 5.49 6.68
CA GLU A 18 -11.77 4.54 5.59
C GLU A 18 -11.89 5.21 4.22
N GLY A 19 -12.57 6.35 4.15
CA GLY A 19 -12.73 7.05 2.88
C GLY A 19 -11.40 7.49 2.30
N ALA A 20 -10.50 7.99 3.15
CA ALA A 20 -9.18 8.43 2.70
C ALA A 20 -8.31 7.24 2.29
N VAL A 21 -8.38 6.13 3.03
CA VAL A 21 -7.66 4.91 2.65
C VAL A 21 -8.16 4.40 1.31
N ARG A 22 -9.48 4.38 1.10
CA ARG A 22 -10.04 3.93 -0.18
C ARG A 22 -9.59 4.82 -1.32
N ALA A 23 -9.61 6.13 -1.13
CA ALA A 23 -9.19 7.06 -2.16
C ALA A 23 -7.71 6.87 -2.51
N LEU A 24 -6.87 6.64 -1.50
CA LEU A 24 -5.44 6.38 -1.74
C LEU A 24 -5.25 5.09 -2.54
N VAL A 25 -5.95 4.03 -2.17
CA VAL A 25 -5.87 2.74 -2.86
C VAL A 25 -6.33 2.88 -4.32
N ASP A 26 -7.42 3.58 -4.54
CA ASP A 26 -7.92 3.77 -5.90
C ASP A 26 -6.94 4.58 -6.74
N ARG A 27 -6.34 5.62 -6.17
CA ARG A 27 -5.33 6.40 -6.90
C ARG A 27 -4.10 5.57 -7.23
N PHE A 28 -3.66 4.75 -6.28
CA PHE A 28 -2.52 3.85 -6.47
C PHE A 28 -2.76 2.92 -7.67
N TYR A 29 -3.92 2.29 -7.74
CA TYR A 29 -4.21 1.38 -8.86
C TYR A 29 -4.50 2.12 -10.15
N ASP A 30 -5.07 3.32 -10.10
CA ASP A 30 -5.23 4.13 -11.30
C ASP A 30 -3.87 4.49 -11.91
N LEU A 31 -2.91 4.87 -11.08
CA LEU A 31 -1.55 5.16 -11.56
C LEU A 31 -0.91 3.91 -12.14
N MET A 32 -1.05 2.78 -11.47
CA MET A 32 -0.49 1.52 -11.95
C MET A 32 -1.04 1.15 -13.33
N ASP A 33 -2.33 1.40 -13.54
CA ASP A 33 -3.01 1.05 -14.79
C ASP A 33 -2.68 2.02 -15.92
N LEU A 34 -2.48 3.28 -15.62
CA LEU A 34 -2.38 4.34 -16.63
C LEU A 34 -0.96 4.79 -16.94
N GLU A 35 -0.04 4.68 -15.98
CA GLU A 35 1.32 5.22 -16.16
C GLU A 35 2.25 4.16 -16.73
N PRO A 36 2.89 4.44 -17.88
CA PRO A 36 3.81 3.47 -18.49
C PRO A 36 4.97 3.06 -17.58
N ALA A 37 5.37 3.95 -16.67
CA ALA A 37 6.46 3.65 -15.73
C ALA A 37 6.14 2.45 -14.83
N PHE A 38 4.86 2.09 -14.67
CA PHE A 38 4.43 1.00 -13.81
C PHE A 38 3.90 -0.21 -14.59
N ALA A 39 4.21 -0.28 -15.88
CA ALA A 39 3.67 -1.34 -16.75
C ALA A 39 4.05 -2.74 -16.27
N GLU A 40 5.27 -2.93 -15.79
CA GLU A 40 5.70 -4.25 -15.33
C GLU A 40 4.98 -4.65 -14.05
N LEU A 41 4.79 -3.70 -13.15
CA LEU A 41 4.00 -3.92 -11.94
C LEU A 41 2.55 -4.26 -12.31
N ARG A 42 1.97 -3.51 -13.26
CA ARG A 42 0.61 -3.76 -13.72
C ARG A 42 0.45 -5.17 -14.27
N ALA A 43 1.46 -5.64 -15.01
CA ALA A 43 1.42 -6.97 -15.62
C ALA A 43 1.37 -8.10 -14.60
N MET A 44 1.76 -7.84 -13.35
CA MET A 44 1.70 -8.84 -12.28
C MET A 44 0.28 -9.00 -11.70
N HIS A 45 -0.65 -8.17 -12.12
CA HIS A 45 -2.00 -8.13 -11.58
C HIS A 45 -3.01 -8.69 -12.60
N PRO A 46 -4.18 -9.15 -12.12
CA PRO A 46 -5.25 -9.59 -13.04
C PRO A 46 -5.72 -8.46 -13.95
N THR A 47 -6.36 -8.84 -15.06
CA THR A 47 -6.91 -7.86 -15.99
C THR A 47 -7.88 -6.90 -15.29
N ALA A 48 -8.78 -7.43 -14.46
CA ALA A 48 -9.69 -6.60 -13.66
C ALA A 48 -9.04 -6.34 -12.31
N LEU A 49 -8.95 -5.06 -11.93
CA LEU A 49 -8.30 -4.66 -10.68
C LEU A 49 -9.25 -4.56 -9.49
N ASP A 50 -10.55 -4.81 -9.68
CA ASP A 50 -11.53 -4.61 -8.61
C ASP A 50 -11.19 -5.42 -7.36
N GLY A 51 -10.85 -6.69 -7.52
CA GLY A 51 -10.48 -7.53 -6.40
C GLY A 51 -9.19 -7.08 -5.72
N SER A 52 -8.22 -6.63 -6.51
CA SER A 52 -6.95 -6.12 -5.95
C SER A 52 -7.19 -4.85 -5.15
N ARG A 53 -8.03 -3.94 -5.66
CA ARG A 53 -8.39 -2.71 -4.95
C ARG A 53 -9.04 -3.02 -3.60
N ASP A 54 -10.00 -3.94 -3.61
CA ASP A 54 -10.70 -4.30 -2.37
C ASP A 54 -9.75 -4.92 -1.35
N LYS A 55 -8.91 -5.86 -1.78
CA LYS A 55 -8.01 -6.54 -0.85
C LYS A 55 -6.98 -5.61 -0.26
N LEU A 56 -6.41 -4.72 -1.05
CA LEU A 56 -5.45 -3.76 -0.51
C LEU A 56 -6.12 -2.78 0.45
N PHE A 57 -7.32 -2.32 0.10
CA PHE A 57 -8.09 -1.45 0.99
C PHE A 57 -8.33 -2.13 2.34
N TRP A 58 -8.83 -3.37 2.32
CA TRP A 58 -9.10 -4.10 3.56
C TRP A 58 -7.83 -4.29 4.38
N PHE A 59 -6.74 -4.67 3.72
CA PHE A 59 -5.46 -4.88 4.39
C PHE A 59 -4.92 -3.59 4.99
N LEU A 60 -4.93 -2.50 4.22
CA LEU A 60 -4.36 -1.24 4.69
C LEU A 60 -5.15 -0.66 5.87
N CYS A 61 -6.47 -0.82 5.89
CA CYS A 61 -7.23 -0.34 7.04
C CYS A 61 -6.66 -0.91 8.34
N GLY A 62 -6.49 -2.22 8.42
CA GLY A 62 -5.94 -2.85 9.62
C GLY A 62 -4.48 -2.53 9.84
N TRP A 63 -3.68 -2.55 8.77
CA TRP A 63 -2.25 -2.29 8.84
C TRP A 63 -1.94 -0.88 9.36
N LEU A 64 -2.80 0.08 9.03
CA LEU A 64 -2.65 1.47 9.48
C LEU A 64 -3.26 1.71 10.87
N GLY A 65 -3.82 0.70 11.49
CA GLY A 65 -4.36 0.83 12.84
C GLY A 65 -5.88 1.03 12.90
N GLY A 66 -6.57 0.83 11.80
CA GLY A 66 -8.03 0.91 11.73
C GLY A 66 -8.69 -0.47 11.83
N PRO A 67 -9.92 -0.60 11.29
CA PRO A 67 -10.65 -1.86 11.37
C PRO A 67 -9.93 -3.01 10.66
N SER A 68 -10.03 -4.20 11.24
CA SER A 68 -9.34 -5.40 10.76
C SER A 68 -10.13 -6.10 9.63
N HIS A 69 -10.49 -5.36 8.60
CA HIS A 69 -11.33 -5.87 7.51
C HIS A 69 -10.74 -7.10 6.82
N TYR A 70 -9.43 -7.07 6.56
CA TYR A 70 -8.79 -8.18 5.86
C TYR A 70 -8.77 -9.44 6.75
N THR A 71 -8.36 -9.27 8.00
CA THR A 71 -8.25 -10.39 8.94
C THR A 71 -9.62 -11.01 9.21
N ASP A 72 -10.67 -10.20 9.31
CA ASP A 72 -12.02 -10.68 9.52
C ASP A 72 -12.50 -11.56 8.36
N ARG A 73 -12.04 -11.27 7.12
CA ARG A 73 -12.46 -12.00 5.93
C ARG A 73 -11.59 -13.21 5.63
N PHE A 74 -10.27 -13.07 5.81
CA PHE A 74 -9.30 -14.05 5.31
C PHE A 74 -8.37 -14.61 6.37
N GLY A 75 -8.47 -14.14 7.60
CA GLY A 75 -7.54 -14.52 8.67
C GLY A 75 -6.22 -13.79 8.52
N HIS A 76 -5.17 -14.34 9.10
CA HIS A 76 -3.84 -13.72 9.08
C HIS A 76 -3.40 -13.42 7.64
N PRO A 77 -2.89 -12.22 7.36
CA PRO A 77 -2.52 -11.85 5.98
C PRO A 77 -1.48 -12.75 5.33
N MET A 78 -0.49 -13.23 6.08
CA MET A 78 0.56 -14.10 5.55
C MET A 78 1.14 -13.53 4.26
N LEU A 79 1.55 -12.26 4.32
CA LEU A 79 1.89 -11.50 3.12
C LEU A 79 2.96 -12.16 2.26
N ARG A 80 4.05 -12.62 2.89
CA ARG A 80 5.14 -13.21 2.12
C ARG A 80 4.70 -14.49 1.44
N ALA A 81 3.98 -15.34 2.16
CA ALA A 81 3.51 -16.61 1.60
C ALA A 81 2.57 -16.38 0.42
N ARG A 82 1.67 -15.40 0.54
CA ARG A 82 0.70 -15.12 -0.53
C ARG A 82 1.35 -14.50 -1.76
N HIS A 83 2.55 -13.91 -1.61
CA HIS A 83 3.27 -13.30 -2.72
C HIS A 83 4.31 -14.22 -3.35
N LEU A 84 4.56 -15.40 -2.75
CA LEU A 84 5.55 -16.32 -3.31
C LEU A 84 5.26 -16.75 -4.76
N PRO A 85 4.00 -16.89 -5.21
CA PRO A 85 3.74 -17.21 -6.62
C PRO A 85 4.18 -16.13 -7.60
N PHE A 86 4.44 -14.92 -7.13
CA PHE A 86 4.83 -13.80 -7.99
C PHE A 86 6.34 -13.61 -7.94
N ARG A 87 6.90 -13.17 -9.08
CA ARG A 87 8.34 -12.90 -9.16
C ARG A 87 8.57 -11.46 -8.67
N ILE A 88 9.09 -11.33 -7.45
CA ILE A 88 9.31 -10.02 -6.84
C ILE A 88 10.78 -9.81 -6.56
N GLY A 89 11.42 -8.99 -7.40
CA GLY A 89 12.79 -8.55 -7.21
C GLY A 89 12.83 -7.09 -6.83
N ILE A 90 14.01 -6.49 -6.95
CA ILE A 90 14.20 -5.08 -6.62
C ILE A 90 13.37 -4.18 -7.53
N LYS A 91 13.26 -4.53 -8.82
CA LYS A 91 12.52 -3.71 -9.78
C LYS A 91 11.03 -3.63 -9.40
N GLU A 92 10.42 -4.77 -9.12
CA GLU A 92 9.00 -4.81 -8.76
C GLU A 92 8.76 -4.08 -7.43
N ARG A 93 9.65 -4.30 -6.46
CA ARG A 93 9.58 -3.57 -5.20
C ARG A 93 9.63 -2.06 -5.42
N ASP A 94 10.59 -1.62 -6.22
CA ASP A 94 10.79 -0.18 -6.44
C ASP A 94 9.64 0.44 -7.21
N GLN A 95 9.06 -0.26 -8.18
CA GLN A 95 7.90 0.25 -8.91
C GLN A 95 6.70 0.38 -7.98
N TRP A 96 6.49 -0.60 -7.11
CA TRP A 96 5.38 -0.54 -6.14
C TRP A 96 5.53 0.68 -5.23
N LEU A 97 6.76 0.88 -4.72
CA LEU A 97 7.03 2.00 -3.82
C LEU A 97 6.87 3.34 -4.52
N ALA A 98 7.36 3.45 -5.75
CA ALA A 98 7.23 4.69 -6.52
C ALA A 98 5.76 4.99 -6.82
N CYS A 99 4.98 3.97 -7.16
CA CYS A 99 3.56 4.13 -7.44
C CYS A 99 2.82 4.61 -6.19
N MET A 100 3.09 4.00 -5.03
CA MET A 100 2.44 4.39 -3.78
C MET A 100 2.89 5.80 -3.35
N GLN A 101 4.17 6.13 -3.54
CA GLN A 101 4.65 7.47 -3.22
C GLN A 101 3.92 8.53 -4.04
N GLN A 102 3.74 8.27 -5.33
CA GLN A 102 3.03 9.21 -6.18
C GLN A 102 1.56 9.32 -5.77
N ALA A 103 0.93 8.18 -5.43
CA ALA A 103 -0.43 8.20 -4.96
C ALA A 103 -0.58 9.05 -3.69
N MET A 104 0.35 8.90 -2.74
CA MET A 104 0.32 9.71 -1.52
C MET A 104 0.49 11.19 -1.83
N ASN A 105 1.37 11.53 -2.77
CA ASN A 105 1.57 12.92 -3.18
C ASN A 105 0.31 13.48 -3.82
N ASP A 106 -0.30 12.72 -4.72
CA ASP A 106 -1.51 13.15 -5.44
C ASP A 106 -2.69 13.35 -4.50
N MET A 107 -2.77 12.53 -3.45
CA MET A 107 -3.83 12.64 -2.45
C MET A 107 -3.49 13.62 -1.34
N GLN A 108 -2.35 14.30 -1.45
CA GLN A 108 -1.93 15.34 -0.51
C GLN A 108 -1.82 14.83 0.93
N VAL A 109 -1.30 13.62 1.08
CA VAL A 109 -1.01 13.07 2.41
C VAL A 109 0.00 13.98 3.10
N GLU A 110 -0.22 14.28 4.37
CA GLU A 110 0.64 15.17 5.14
C GLU A 110 2.09 14.67 5.06
N PRO A 111 3.07 15.56 4.76
CA PRO A 111 4.43 15.12 4.42
C PRO A 111 5.12 14.24 5.46
N ALA A 112 4.99 14.57 6.74
CA ALA A 112 5.64 13.76 7.79
C ALA A 112 5.01 12.37 7.87
N LEU A 113 3.68 12.28 7.71
CA LEU A 113 3.00 11.00 7.67
C LEU A 113 3.40 10.22 6.42
N ALA A 114 3.44 10.88 5.26
CA ALA A 114 3.83 10.23 4.02
C ALA A 114 5.23 9.64 4.11
N GLN A 115 6.17 10.37 4.71
CA GLN A 115 7.54 9.87 4.88
C GLN A 115 7.57 8.66 5.80
N ARG A 116 6.84 8.70 6.90
CA ARG A 116 6.78 7.58 7.83
C ARG A 116 6.16 6.35 7.18
N LEU A 117 5.09 6.54 6.40
CA LEU A 117 4.46 5.45 5.68
C LEU A 117 5.38 4.89 4.60
N ALA A 118 6.13 5.77 3.90
CA ALA A 118 7.07 5.31 2.88
C ALA A 118 8.13 4.39 3.48
N GLU A 119 8.64 4.71 4.66
CA GLU A 119 9.61 3.86 5.35
C GLU A 119 9.01 2.52 5.73
N SER A 120 7.79 2.53 6.25
CA SER A 120 7.11 1.30 6.63
C SER A 120 6.77 0.44 5.40
N PHE A 121 6.32 1.08 4.32
CA PHE A 121 6.05 0.38 3.07
C PHE A 121 7.33 -0.23 2.50
N PHE A 122 8.44 0.48 2.58
CA PHE A 122 9.72 -0.08 2.11
C PHE A 122 10.05 -1.38 2.85
N GLY A 123 9.96 -1.36 4.17
CA GLY A 123 10.25 -2.55 4.96
C GLY A 123 9.38 -3.74 4.58
N THR A 124 8.08 -3.49 4.42
CA THR A 124 7.13 -4.55 4.07
C THR A 124 7.35 -5.04 2.64
N ALA A 125 7.52 -4.13 1.69
CA ALA A 125 7.74 -4.50 0.29
C ALA A 125 9.05 -5.25 0.11
N ASP A 126 10.11 -4.82 0.80
CA ASP A 126 11.39 -5.50 0.74
C ASP A 126 11.29 -6.91 1.32
N TRP A 127 10.53 -7.08 2.39
CA TRP A 127 10.29 -8.38 3.00
C TRP A 127 9.65 -9.36 2.02
N MET A 128 8.86 -8.86 1.06
CA MET A 128 8.18 -9.71 0.09
C MET A 128 9.03 -10.11 -1.10
N ARG A 129 10.25 -9.57 -1.23
CA ARG A 129 11.13 -9.98 -2.32
C ARG A 129 11.44 -11.47 -2.23
N ASN A 130 11.41 -12.12 -3.38
CA ASN A 130 11.71 -13.55 -3.47
C ASN A 130 12.63 -13.85 -4.63
N ARG A 131 13.29 -12.83 -5.17
CA ARG A 131 14.35 -12.97 -6.18
C ARG A 131 15.55 -12.14 -5.76
N THR A 132 16.74 -12.68 -5.94
CA THR A 132 17.97 -11.96 -5.65
C THR A 132 18.40 -11.17 -6.88
N GLY A 133 19.10 -10.08 -6.63
CA GLY A 133 19.54 -9.21 -7.72
C GLY A 133 18.44 -8.31 -8.22
N ALA A 134 18.66 -7.72 -9.37
CA ALA A 134 17.73 -6.75 -9.95
C ALA A 134 16.57 -7.42 -10.64
#